data_321549d0b3b777f7d82fc6dbb8dc9793
#
_entry.id   321549d0b3b777f7d82fc6dbb8dc9793
#
_cell.length_a   1.000
_cell.length_b   1.000
_cell.length_c   1.000
_cell.angle_alpha   90.00
_cell.angle_beta   90.00
_cell.angle_gamma   90.00
#
_symmetry.space_group_name_H-M   'P 1'
#
loop_
_entity.id
_entity.type
_entity.pdbx_description
1 polymer ?
#
loop_
_entity_poly.entity_id
_entity_poly.type
_entity_poly.pdbx_seq_one_letter_code
_entity_poly.pdbx_strand_id
1 'polypeptide(L)'
;MAPRDAWLARWLPLIGERAAGLPVFELGCGGGRDSEVLAAAGHQVVGVDLSGKAIANARGRVPSATFHCQDIRAPFPVERAGVVIASLSLHYFPWPETEALADRIRQLLLPSGVLLCRLNSTNDRHFGASGHPRIDDDYYMVDGEPKRFFDRAATQRLFARDWRALSLDERVIDRYDQPKCVWETVLERAD
;
A
#
# COMPACT_ATOMS: atom_id res chain seq x y z
N MET A 1 -9.59 -22.97 -0.04
CA MET A 1 -9.08 -22.34 -1.28
C MET A 1 -8.12 -21.25 -0.87
N ALA A 2 -6.87 -21.32 -1.29
CA ALA A 2 -5.91 -20.24 -0.96
C ALA A 2 -6.44 -18.89 -1.48
N PRO A 3 -6.30 -17.80 -0.72
CA PRO A 3 -6.75 -16.49 -1.18
C PRO A 3 -6.01 -16.15 -2.47
N ARG A 4 -6.76 -15.69 -3.49
CA ARG A 4 -6.16 -15.09 -4.67
C ARG A 4 -5.28 -13.93 -4.18
N ASP A 5 -4.01 -13.91 -4.58
CA ASP A 5 -3.04 -12.90 -4.19
C ASP A 5 -2.70 -12.88 -2.69
N ALA A 6 -2.01 -13.92 -2.22
CA ALA A 6 -1.49 -14.02 -0.84
C ALA A 6 -0.10 -13.37 -0.68
N TRP A 7 0.10 -12.17 -1.21
CA TRP A 7 1.42 -11.52 -1.25
C TRP A 7 2.05 -11.26 0.13
N LEU A 8 1.23 -10.95 1.14
CA LEU A 8 1.72 -10.75 2.50
C LEU A 8 2.20 -12.04 3.17
N ALA A 9 1.72 -13.21 2.72
CA ALA A 9 2.04 -14.48 3.39
C ALA A 9 3.55 -14.73 3.51
N ARG A 10 4.33 -14.40 2.48
CA ARG A 10 5.80 -14.54 2.50
C ARG A 10 6.50 -13.54 3.41
N TRP A 11 5.83 -12.43 3.75
CA TRP A 11 6.37 -11.35 4.57
C TRP A 11 5.91 -11.41 6.03
N LEU A 12 5.01 -12.34 6.40
CA LEU A 12 4.52 -12.47 7.77
C LEU A 12 5.62 -12.63 8.82
N PRO A 13 6.73 -13.37 8.55
CA PRO A 13 7.83 -13.43 9.51
C PRO A 13 8.48 -12.06 9.75
N LEU A 14 8.74 -11.29 8.69
CA LEU A 14 9.28 -9.93 8.79
C LEU A 14 8.29 -9.00 9.49
N ILE A 15 7.00 -9.07 9.13
CA ILE A 15 5.95 -8.28 9.76
C ILE A 15 5.90 -8.56 11.27
N GLY A 16 5.94 -9.83 11.67
CA GLY A 16 5.97 -10.25 13.08
C GLY A 16 7.17 -9.71 13.84
N GLU A 17 8.35 -9.74 13.21
CA GLU A 17 9.57 -9.18 13.78
C GLU A 17 9.50 -7.66 13.98
N ARG A 18 8.99 -6.95 12.96
CA ARG A 18 9.03 -5.48 12.89
C ARG A 18 7.85 -4.78 13.54
N ALA A 19 6.72 -5.46 13.75
CA ALA A 19 5.54 -4.87 14.38
C ALA A 19 5.81 -4.35 15.80
N ALA A 20 6.78 -4.95 16.52
CA ALA A 20 7.22 -4.50 17.84
C ALA A 20 6.08 -4.32 18.87
N GLY A 21 5.04 -5.16 18.79
CA GLY A 21 3.87 -5.09 19.66
C GLY A 21 2.88 -3.96 19.32
N LEU A 22 3.14 -3.19 18.27
CA LEU A 22 2.25 -2.15 17.76
C LEU A 22 1.30 -2.71 16.69
N PRO A 23 0.14 -2.09 16.48
CA PRO A 23 -0.72 -2.43 15.35
C PRO A 23 -0.01 -2.25 14.00
N VAL A 24 -0.28 -3.14 13.06
CA VAL A 24 0.07 -2.92 11.66
C VAL A 24 -0.88 -1.86 11.10
N PHE A 25 -0.32 -0.82 10.49
CA PHE A 25 -1.10 0.26 9.93
C PHE A 25 -1.28 0.08 8.42
N GLU A 26 -2.53 0.05 7.94
CA GLU A 26 -2.86 -0.17 6.53
C GLU A 26 -3.48 1.08 5.91
N LEU A 27 -2.77 1.67 4.95
CA LEU A 27 -3.18 2.83 4.15
C LEU A 27 -3.91 2.38 2.88
N GLY A 28 -5.19 2.75 2.74
CA GLY A 28 -6.04 2.30 1.65
C GLY A 28 -6.42 0.82 1.81
N CYS A 29 -6.98 0.46 2.97
CA CYS A 29 -7.27 -0.93 3.31
C CYS A 29 -8.37 -1.57 2.46
N GLY A 30 -9.13 -0.77 1.68
CA GLY A 30 -10.24 -1.26 0.89
C GLY A 30 -11.23 -2.07 1.72
N GLY A 31 -11.68 -3.21 1.19
CA GLY A 31 -12.57 -4.13 1.89
C GLY A 31 -11.89 -5.08 2.89
N GLY A 32 -10.66 -4.78 3.35
CA GLY A 32 -9.96 -5.48 4.42
C GLY A 32 -9.36 -6.84 4.05
N ARG A 33 -9.01 -7.09 2.78
CA ARG A 33 -8.42 -8.38 2.37
C ARG A 33 -7.03 -8.61 2.96
N ASP A 34 -6.18 -7.58 2.92
CA ASP A 34 -4.84 -7.65 3.48
C ASP A 34 -4.91 -7.60 5.02
N SER A 35 -5.83 -6.81 5.58
CA SER A 35 -6.16 -6.80 7.02
C SER A 35 -6.56 -8.20 7.53
N GLU A 36 -7.33 -8.97 6.75
CA GLU A 36 -7.74 -10.34 7.12
C GLU A 36 -6.54 -11.28 7.26
N VAL A 37 -5.58 -11.20 6.32
CA VAL A 37 -4.34 -11.99 6.38
C VAL A 37 -3.53 -11.63 7.63
N LEU A 38 -3.41 -10.33 7.92
CA LEU A 38 -2.67 -9.85 9.09
C LEU A 38 -3.34 -10.26 10.40
N ALA A 39 -4.65 -10.11 10.51
CA ALA A 39 -5.41 -10.52 11.70
C ALA A 39 -5.38 -12.03 11.93
N ALA A 40 -5.46 -12.83 10.85
CA ALA A 40 -5.33 -14.27 10.92
C ALA A 40 -3.93 -14.72 11.39
N ALA A 41 -2.90 -13.91 11.13
CA ALA A 41 -1.55 -14.11 11.64
C ALA A 41 -1.33 -13.58 13.08
N GLY A 42 -2.39 -13.06 13.73
CA GLY A 42 -2.34 -12.60 15.12
C GLY A 42 -1.96 -11.14 15.30
N HIS A 43 -1.88 -10.35 14.23
CA HIS A 43 -1.58 -8.93 14.32
C HIS A 43 -2.83 -8.10 14.61
N GLN A 44 -2.70 -7.10 15.47
CA GLN A 44 -3.66 -6.01 15.52
C GLN A 44 -3.51 -5.15 14.28
N VAL A 45 -4.64 -4.71 13.70
CA VAL A 45 -4.65 -3.90 12.47
C VAL A 45 -5.44 -2.63 12.69
N VAL A 46 -4.87 -1.51 12.24
CA VAL A 46 -5.57 -0.24 12.08
C VAL A 46 -5.55 0.11 10.59
N GLY A 47 -6.71 0.23 9.97
CA GLY A 47 -6.84 0.51 8.55
C GLY A 47 -7.57 1.82 8.27
N VAL A 48 -7.18 2.50 7.20
CA VAL A 48 -7.87 3.69 6.69
C VAL A 48 -8.21 3.52 5.22
N ASP A 49 -9.38 4.01 4.80
CA ASP A 49 -9.80 4.08 3.40
C ASP A 49 -10.80 5.22 3.23
N LEU A 50 -10.79 5.86 2.05
CA LEU A 50 -11.72 6.95 1.73
C LEU A 50 -13.15 6.47 1.53
N SER A 51 -13.33 5.23 1.08
CA SER A 51 -14.62 4.66 0.73
C SER A 51 -15.36 4.12 1.96
N GLY A 52 -16.45 4.77 2.36
CA GLY A 52 -17.32 4.29 3.43
C GLY A 52 -17.86 2.87 3.19
N LYS A 53 -18.14 2.51 1.91
CA LYS A 53 -18.55 1.15 1.53
C LYS A 53 -17.41 0.14 1.76
N ALA A 54 -16.18 0.51 1.40
CA ALA A 54 -15.02 -0.33 1.62
C ALA A 54 -14.80 -0.56 3.14
N ILE A 55 -14.87 0.49 3.94
CA ILE A 55 -14.76 0.41 5.41
C ILE A 55 -15.86 -0.47 6.02
N ALA A 56 -17.11 -0.36 5.57
CA ALA A 56 -18.19 -1.23 6.04
C ALA A 56 -17.89 -2.71 5.75
N ASN A 57 -17.38 -3.02 4.56
CA ASN A 57 -16.96 -4.36 4.18
C ASN A 57 -15.77 -4.84 5.01
N ALA A 58 -14.78 -3.98 5.25
CA ALA A 58 -13.60 -4.31 6.07
C ALA A 58 -13.98 -4.64 7.51
N ARG A 59 -14.88 -3.86 8.12
CA ARG A 59 -15.42 -4.14 9.47
C ARG A 59 -16.17 -5.47 9.56
N GLY A 60 -16.95 -5.79 8.52
CA GLY A 60 -17.64 -7.10 8.43
C GLY A 60 -16.67 -8.26 8.26
N ARG A 61 -15.56 -8.06 7.53
CA ARG A 61 -14.54 -9.08 7.26
C ARG A 61 -13.63 -9.33 8.45
N VAL A 62 -13.20 -8.26 9.13
CA VAL A 62 -12.22 -8.32 10.25
C VAL A 62 -12.77 -7.51 11.43
N PRO A 63 -13.74 -8.05 12.18
CA PRO A 63 -14.35 -7.34 13.31
C PRO A 63 -13.38 -6.98 14.44
N SER A 64 -12.23 -7.68 14.52
CA SER A 64 -11.18 -7.44 15.52
C SER A 64 -10.26 -6.27 15.17
N ALA A 65 -10.30 -5.75 13.94
CA ALA A 65 -9.48 -4.62 13.52
C ALA A 65 -10.22 -3.28 13.68
N THR A 66 -9.44 -2.20 13.75
CA THR A 66 -9.97 -0.83 13.79
C THR A 66 -9.90 -0.20 12.40
N PHE A 67 -11.02 0.33 11.91
CA PHE A 67 -11.09 0.96 10.60
C PHE A 67 -11.67 2.38 10.67
N HIS A 68 -11.00 3.32 9.99
CA HIS A 68 -11.41 4.72 9.87
C HIS A 68 -11.72 5.07 8.41
N CYS A 69 -12.88 5.69 8.20
CA CYS A 69 -13.23 6.24 6.89
C CYS A 69 -12.61 7.63 6.76
N GLN A 70 -11.48 7.74 6.11
CA GLN A 70 -10.76 9.00 5.93
C GLN A 70 -9.83 8.98 4.73
N ASP A 71 -9.50 10.17 4.24
CA ASP A 71 -8.44 10.36 3.23
C ASP A 71 -7.08 10.03 3.86
N ILE A 72 -6.22 9.31 3.14
CA ILE A 72 -4.86 8.97 3.61
C ILE A 72 -3.97 10.21 3.77
N ARG A 73 -4.35 11.36 3.20
CA ARG A 73 -3.69 12.66 3.42
C ARG A 73 -4.04 13.29 4.77
N ALA A 74 -5.13 12.89 5.40
CA ALA A 74 -5.48 13.34 6.75
C ALA A 74 -4.45 12.84 7.79
N PRO A 75 -4.41 13.41 9.01
CA PRO A 75 -3.57 12.89 10.08
C PRO A 75 -3.81 11.41 10.32
N PHE A 76 -2.74 10.64 10.46
CA PHE A 76 -2.85 9.21 10.70
C PHE A 76 -3.44 8.93 12.09
N PRO A 77 -4.32 7.90 12.24
CA PRO A 77 -4.94 7.57 13.52
C PRO A 77 -4.01 6.80 14.46
N VAL A 78 -2.74 6.67 14.12
CA VAL A 78 -1.68 6.04 14.91
C VAL A 78 -0.50 6.99 15.03
N GLU A 79 0.16 7.02 16.19
CA GLU A 79 1.29 7.91 16.45
C GLU A 79 2.62 7.36 15.92
N ARG A 80 2.74 6.04 15.87
CA ARG A 80 3.91 5.31 15.37
C ARG A 80 3.53 3.88 14.99
N ALA A 81 4.30 3.29 14.11
CA ALA A 81 4.12 1.91 13.64
C ALA A 81 5.47 1.22 13.44
N GLY A 82 5.51 -0.08 13.65
CA GLY A 82 6.64 -0.91 13.21
C GLY A 82 6.48 -1.37 11.76
N VAL A 83 5.23 -1.49 11.31
CA VAL A 83 4.87 -1.94 9.95
C VAL A 83 3.75 -1.09 9.38
N VAL A 84 3.93 -0.64 8.15
CA VAL A 84 2.91 0.02 7.34
C VAL A 84 2.68 -0.78 6.06
N ILE A 85 1.43 -0.98 5.70
CA ILE A 85 1.01 -1.58 4.42
C ILE A 85 0.38 -0.47 3.56
N ALA A 86 0.80 -0.33 2.30
CA ALA A 86 0.22 0.59 1.34
C ALA A 86 0.07 -0.11 -0.02
N SER A 87 -0.97 -0.96 -0.13
CA SER A 87 -1.19 -1.77 -1.33
C SER A 87 -2.11 -1.04 -2.31
N LEU A 88 -1.54 -0.50 -3.40
CA LEU A 88 -2.28 0.19 -4.44
C LEU A 88 -3.05 1.42 -3.93
N SER A 89 -2.46 2.18 -3.01
CA SER A 89 -3.07 3.37 -2.40
C SER A 89 -2.29 4.67 -2.63
N LEU A 90 -0.98 4.61 -2.88
CA LEU A 90 -0.15 5.83 -3.04
C LEU A 90 -0.14 6.39 -4.47
N HIS A 91 -0.74 5.72 -5.43
CA HIS A 91 -0.67 6.08 -6.84
C HIS A 91 -1.77 7.06 -7.31
N TYR A 92 -2.67 7.50 -6.43
CA TYR A 92 -3.78 8.39 -6.80
C TYR A 92 -3.41 9.88 -6.83
N PHE A 93 -2.19 10.25 -6.45
CA PHE A 93 -1.82 11.62 -6.17
C PHE A 93 -0.79 12.17 -7.16
N PRO A 94 -0.74 13.52 -7.34
CA PRO A 94 0.37 14.18 -8.00
C PRO A 94 1.70 13.82 -7.31
N TRP A 95 2.79 13.91 -8.07
CA TRP A 95 4.11 13.49 -7.57
C TRP A 95 4.51 14.11 -6.22
N PRO A 96 4.35 15.44 -6.00
CA PRO A 96 4.71 16.04 -4.71
C PRO A 96 3.91 15.49 -3.52
N GLU A 97 2.60 15.18 -3.73
CA GLU A 97 1.76 14.59 -2.67
C GLU A 97 2.14 13.13 -2.41
N THR A 98 2.52 12.38 -3.44
CA THR A 98 3.01 10.99 -3.29
C THR A 98 4.32 10.96 -2.50
N GLU A 99 5.26 11.87 -2.79
CA GLU A 99 6.51 12.03 -2.03
C GLU A 99 6.24 12.43 -0.57
N ALA A 100 5.34 13.40 -0.35
CA ALA A 100 4.97 13.82 1.00
C ALA A 100 4.32 12.69 1.82
N LEU A 101 3.51 11.84 1.18
CA LEU A 101 2.93 10.65 1.83
C LEU A 101 4.00 9.62 2.19
N ALA A 102 4.96 9.36 1.29
CA ALA A 102 6.09 8.46 1.56
C ALA A 102 6.94 8.96 2.74
N ASP A 103 7.21 10.27 2.80
CA ASP A 103 7.92 10.90 3.92
C ASP A 103 7.14 10.80 5.24
N ARG A 104 5.83 11.02 5.22
CA ARG A 104 4.99 10.88 6.42
C ARG A 104 4.95 9.44 6.94
N ILE A 105 4.88 8.45 6.03
CA ILE A 105 4.97 7.04 6.40
C ILE A 105 6.33 6.75 7.05
N ARG A 106 7.41 7.25 6.47
CA ARG A 106 8.77 7.09 7.02
C ARG A 106 8.89 7.68 8.42
N GLN A 107 8.33 8.88 8.65
CA GLN A 107 8.34 9.54 9.96
C GLN A 107 7.51 8.77 11.01
N LEU A 108 6.42 8.12 10.60
CA LEU A 108 5.58 7.29 11.44
C LEU A 108 6.27 6.01 11.89
N LEU A 109 7.10 5.41 11.01
CA LEU A 109 7.77 4.15 11.29
C LEU A 109 8.80 4.28 12.41
N LEU A 110 8.88 3.27 13.26
CA LEU A 110 9.99 3.10 14.19
C LEU A 110 11.32 2.95 13.42
N PRO A 111 12.49 3.19 14.08
CA PRO A 111 13.78 2.78 13.52
C PRO A 111 13.74 1.31 13.07
N SER A 112 14.26 1.01 11.89
CA SER A 112 14.15 -0.30 11.23
C SER A 112 12.71 -0.80 10.97
N GLY A 113 11.69 0.03 11.14
CA GLY A 113 10.32 -0.28 10.74
C GLY A 113 10.20 -0.39 9.22
N VAL A 114 9.19 -1.10 8.75
CA VAL A 114 9.06 -1.43 7.33
C VAL A 114 7.75 -0.95 6.70
N LEU A 115 7.86 -0.51 5.46
CA LEU A 115 6.75 -0.26 4.54
C LEU A 115 6.69 -1.39 3.51
N LEU A 116 5.56 -2.08 3.41
CA LEU A 116 5.25 -2.97 2.31
C LEU A 116 4.28 -2.24 1.37
N CYS A 117 4.71 -1.99 0.15
CA CYS A 117 3.97 -1.14 -0.79
C CYS A 117 3.81 -1.82 -2.15
N ARG A 118 2.63 -1.58 -2.76
CA ARG A 118 2.38 -1.92 -4.16
C ARG A 118 1.98 -0.67 -4.93
N LEU A 119 2.57 -0.49 -6.11
CA LEU A 119 2.32 0.61 -7.03
C LEU A 119 1.93 0.08 -8.41
N ASN A 120 1.12 0.82 -9.16
CA ASN A 120 0.82 0.47 -10.54
C ASN A 120 2.09 0.48 -11.40
N SER A 121 2.30 -0.56 -12.20
CA SER A 121 3.42 -0.58 -13.15
C SER A 121 3.02 0.07 -14.48
N THR A 122 3.99 0.75 -15.11
CA THR A 122 3.89 1.21 -16.52
C THR A 122 3.72 0.04 -17.50
N ASN A 123 4.07 -1.19 -17.10
CA ASN A 123 3.93 -2.40 -17.89
C ASN A 123 2.56 -3.09 -17.74
N ASP A 124 1.64 -2.49 -16.95
CA ASP A 124 0.28 -3.05 -16.82
C ASP A 124 -0.50 -2.89 -18.12
N ARG A 125 -0.90 -4.01 -18.71
CA ARG A 125 -1.58 -4.05 -20.02
C ARG A 125 -3.10 -4.02 -19.89
N HIS A 126 -3.66 -4.45 -18.76
CA HIS A 126 -5.11 -4.58 -18.57
C HIS A 126 -5.70 -3.40 -17.81
N PHE A 127 -4.96 -2.87 -16.83
CA PHE A 127 -5.37 -1.74 -15.99
C PHE A 127 -4.42 -0.54 -16.13
N GLY A 128 -3.70 -0.49 -17.26
CA GLY A 128 -2.69 0.51 -17.56
C GLY A 128 -3.25 1.83 -18.06
N ALA A 129 -2.35 2.71 -18.46
CA ALA A 129 -2.66 4.08 -18.91
C ALA A 129 -3.16 4.17 -20.36
N SER A 130 -3.08 3.09 -21.14
CA SER A 130 -3.39 3.12 -22.58
C SER A 130 -4.84 3.55 -22.85
N GLY A 131 -5.01 4.55 -23.71
CA GLY A 131 -6.32 5.06 -24.09
C GLY A 131 -6.95 6.07 -23.11
N HIS A 132 -6.27 6.39 -22.01
CA HIS A 132 -6.75 7.34 -21.00
C HIS A 132 -6.10 8.72 -21.15
N PRO A 133 -6.83 9.83 -20.83
CA PRO A 133 -6.27 11.17 -20.87
C PRO A 133 -5.08 11.34 -19.93
N ARG A 134 -3.98 11.86 -20.47
CA ARG A 134 -2.77 12.16 -19.70
C ARG A 134 -2.97 13.46 -18.90
N ILE A 135 -2.60 13.44 -17.63
CA ILE A 135 -2.56 14.62 -16.75
C ILE A 135 -1.13 15.16 -16.67
N ASP A 136 -0.15 14.27 -16.47
CA ASP A 136 1.27 14.55 -16.33
C ASP A 136 2.08 13.31 -16.73
N ASP A 137 3.40 13.32 -16.60
CA ASP A 137 4.25 12.16 -16.86
C ASP A 137 3.82 10.96 -16.02
N ASP A 138 3.47 9.86 -16.72
CA ASP A 138 2.95 8.62 -16.14
C ASP A 138 1.78 8.81 -15.15
N TYR A 139 1.01 9.90 -15.31
CA TYR A 139 -0.16 10.23 -14.51
C TYR A 139 -1.36 10.51 -15.41
N TYR A 140 -2.42 9.74 -15.26
CA TYR A 140 -3.56 9.71 -16.19
C TYR A 140 -4.89 9.70 -15.45
N MET A 141 -5.94 10.19 -16.12
CA MET A 141 -7.33 10.06 -15.66
C MET A 141 -7.89 8.72 -16.13
N VAL A 142 -7.87 7.71 -15.27
CA VAL A 142 -8.32 6.35 -15.57
C VAL A 142 -9.67 6.10 -14.93
N ASP A 143 -10.71 5.91 -15.74
CA ASP A 143 -12.08 5.65 -15.28
C ASP A 143 -12.61 6.68 -14.25
N GLY A 144 -12.28 7.96 -14.48
CA GLY A 144 -12.71 9.07 -13.63
C GLY A 144 -11.84 9.29 -12.38
N GLU A 145 -10.77 8.53 -12.20
CA GLU A 145 -9.81 8.69 -11.10
C GLU A 145 -8.41 8.95 -11.61
N PRO A 146 -7.66 9.90 -11.01
CA PRO A 146 -6.26 10.09 -11.36
C PRO A 146 -5.44 8.91 -10.86
N LYS A 147 -4.60 8.34 -11.73
CA LYS A 147 -3.70 7.22 -11.39
C LYS A 147 -2.33 7.42 -11.98
N ARG A 148 -1.33 7.26 -11.14
CA ARG A 148 0.08 7.24 -11.53
C ARG A 148 0.55 5.83 -11.77
N PHE A 149 1.40 5.69 -12.78
CA PHE A 149 2.10 4.45 -13.10
C PHE A 149 3.59 4.66 -12.87
N PHE A 150 4.26 3.61 -12.45
CA PHE A 150 5.66 3.66 -12.07
C PHE A 150 6.46 2.69 -12.94
N ASP A 151 7.59 3.14 -13.45
CA ASP A 151 8.67 2.27 -13.86
C ASP A 151 9.63 2.02 -12.69
N ARG A 152 10.70 1.27 -12.93
CA ARG A 152 11.71 1.00 -11.90
C ARG A 152 12.36 2.29 -11.40
N ALA A 153 12.69 3.21 -12.30
CA ALA A 153 13.37 4.45 -11.95
C ALA A 153 12.47 5.36 -11.09
N ALA A 154 11.20 5.51 -11.45
CA ALA A 154 10.21 6.26 -10.67
C ALA A 154 9.99 5.64 -9.28
N THR A 155 9.92 4.30 -9.20
CA THR A 155 9.80 3.61 -7.91
C THR A 155 11.03 3.84 -7.04
N GLN A 156 12.23 3.71 -7.61
CA GLN A 156 13.47 4.00 -6.90
C GLN A 156 13.59 5.47 -6.48
N ARG A 157 13.17 6.40 -7.33
CA ARG A 157 13.14 7.83 -7.03
C ARG A 157 12.23 8.15 -5.84
N LEU A 158 11.02 7.56 -5.78
CA LEU A 158 10.07 7.78 -4.69
C LEU A 158 10.65 7.39 -3.34
N PHE A 159 11.47 6.35 -3.31
CA PHE A 159 12.06 5.78 -2.09
C PHE A 159 13.58 5.95 -2.03
N ALA A 160 14.13 6.96 -2.70
CA ALA A 160 15.59 7.17 -2.75
C ALA A 160 16.15 7.71 -1.44
N ARG A 161 15.36 8.46 -0.68
CA ARG A 161 15.84 9.20 0.48
C ARG A 161 15.43 8.51 1.77
N ASP A 162 16.44 8.12 2.56
CA ASP A 162 16.28 7.55 3.91
C ASP A 162 15.43 6.25 3.95
N TRP A 163 15.44 5.49 2.84
CA TRP A 163 14.87 4.17 2.74
C TRP A 163 15.93 3.15 2.32
N ARG A 164 15.89 1.97 2.91
CA ARG A 164 16.65 0.80 2.49
C ARG A 164 15.71 -0.20 1.83
N ALA A 165 15.87 -0.46 0.53
CA ALA A 165 15.09 -1.45 -0.18
C ALA A 165 15.53 -2.87 0.25
N LEU A 166 14.61 -3.61 0.86
CA LEU A 166 14.76 -5.03 1.16
C LEU A 166 14.30 -5.90 -0.03
N SER A 167 13.30 -5.43 -0.79
CA SER A 167 12.82 -6.03 -2.04
C SER A 167 12.25 -4.95 -2.94
N LEU A 168 12.47 -5.10 -4.26
CA LEU A 168 11.91 -4.23 -5.30
C LEU A 168 11.70 -5.09 -6.56
N ASP A 169 10.52 -5.62 -6.73
CA ASP A 169 10.17 -6.55 -7.79
C ASP A 169 8.93 -6.10 -8.56
N GLU A 170 8.97 -6.24 -9.88
CA GLU A 170 7.77 -6.14 -10.69
C GLU A 170 7.07 -7.49 -10.70
N ARG A 171 5.77 -7.50 -10.43
CA ARG A 171 4.95 -8.70 -10.28
C ARG A 171 3.66 -8.61 -11.10
N VAL A 172 3.24 -9.75 -11.61
CA VAL A 172 1.88 -9.93 -12.14
C VAL A 172 1.04 -10.58 -11.04
N ILE A 173 -0.09 -9.95 -10.70
CA ILE A 173 -0.99 -10.40 -9.63
C ILE A 173 -2.36 -10.76 -10.19
N ASP A 174 -2.99 -11.79 -9.61
CA ASP A 174 -4.31 -12.31 -9.98
C ASP A 174 -5.40 -11.87 -8.98
N ARG A 175 -5.34 -10.61 -8.54
CA ARG A 175 -6.29 -10.03 -7.57
C ARG A 175 -7.63 -9.64 -8.21
N TYR A 176 -7.63 -9.35 -9.51
CA TYR A 176 -8.73 -8.82 -10.30
C TYR A 176 -9.20 -9.83 -11.35
N ASP A 177 -10.18 -9.45 -12.17
CA ASP A 177 -10.71 -10.31 -13.26
C ASP A 177 -9.68 -10.55 -14.37
N GLN A 178 -8.74 -9.63 -14.51
CA GLN A 178 -7.59 -9.74 -15.41
C GLN A 178 -6.29 -9.61 -14.61
N PRO A 179 -5.17 -10.20 -15.11
CA PRO A 179 -3.86 -10.02 -14.49
C PRO A 179 -3.48 -8.55 -14.43
N LYS A 180 -2.95 -8.11 -13.29
CA LYS A 180 -2.47 -6.74 -13.09
C LYS A 180 -0.97 -6.74 -12.83
N CYS A 181 -0.24 -5.84 -13.52
CA CYS A 181 1.18 -5.65 -13.29
C CYS A 181 1.41 -4.55 -12.24
N VAL A 182 2.21 -4.85 -11.23
CA VAL A 182 2.49 -3.94 -10.11
C VAL A 182 3.97 -3.98 -9.73
N TRP A 183 4.50 -2.88 -9.20
CA TRP A 183 5.71 -2.89 -8.39
C TRP A 183 5.34 -3.30 -6.98
N GLU A 184 6.02 -4.30 -6.45
CA GLU A 184 5.92 -4.74 -5.07
C GLU A 184 7.25 -4.44 -4.38
N THR A 185 7.19 -3.59 -3.35
CA THR A 185 8.37 -3.10 -2.66
C THR A 185 8.25 -3.39 -1.17
N VAL A 186 9.37 -3.77 -0.58
CA VAL A 186 9.53 -3.85 0.88
C VAL A 186 10.71 -2.96 1.24
N LEU A 187 10.43 -1.96 2.03
CA LEU A 187 11.34 -0.87 2.33
C LEU A 187 11.49 -0.75 3.84
N GLU A 188 12.71 -0.65 4.30
CA GLU A 188 13.02 -0.40 5.70
C GLU A 188 13.38 1.08 5.88
N ARG A 189 12.87 1.71 6.93
CA ARG A 189 13.30 3.05 7.34
C ARG A 189 14.79 3.00 7.66
N ALA A 190 15.60 3.75 6.89
CA ALA A 190 16.99 4.01 7.24
C ALA A 190 17.07 5.04 8.39
N ASP A 191 18.04 4.87 9.25
CA ASP A 191 18.31 5.77 10.38
C ASP A 191 18.93 7.10 9.91
#